data_c49956ee5234e2834c9d8fa5510836b0
#
_entry.id   c49956ee5234e2834c9d8fa5510836b0
#
_cell.length_a   1.000
_cell.length_b   1.000
_cell.length_c   1.000
_cell.angle_alpha   90.00
_cell.angle_beta   90.00
_cell.angle_gamma   90.00
#
_symmetry.space_group_name_H-M   'P 1'
#
loop_
_entity.id
_entity.type
_entity.pdbx_description
1 polymer ?
#
loop_
_entity_poly.entity_id
_entity_poly.type
_entity_poly.pdbx_seq_one_letter_code
_entity_poly.pdbx_strand_id
1 'polypeptide(L)'
;MEALRNVFDFSDFPRIDLVVVGMVALFLVVFPLLPHSSFAMATMIQFLMFSLYGMGWNTIGGYGGQVDLGKAQYLGIGAFTTAVMLIRWDVPFWVSMPIGVALAVTWSFIIGYPLFRLTGHYFAIATIATSLVLKDIFEVWDFVGAARGLEISPIKYSPPDFLRLIFKEDIYYYYIILGFFFLGILYVNWFRKSRLGFQLRSIKDNEDVAQSLGINVHWAKIKTYAIATAFVSLVGSFHACYIKNIEPEDTMSLDLSILIALMAMLGGAGSLWGPIIGAGVLIPLKSYLKEWLGAKAGLVGIDLIIYAVIIMLISAVEPRGIWGIIEKIRRRKRA
;
A
#
# COMPACT_ATOMS: atom_id res chain seq x y z
N MET A 1 -16.60 7.32 22.32
CA MET A 1 -17.56 6.30 21.85
C MET A 1 -17.97 6.50 20.39
N GLU A 2 -18.28 7.70 19.91
CA GLU A 2 -18.63 7.97 18.50
C GLU A 2 -17.53 7.56 17.49
N ALA A 3 -16.26 7.78 17.81
CA ALA A 3 -15.15 7.40 16.93
C ALA A 3 -15.07 5.89 16.70
N LEU A 4 -15.32 5.07 17.72
CA LEU A 4 -15.35 3.61 17.60
C LEU A 4 -16.58 3.11 16.84
N ARG A 5 -17.73 3.77 16.99
CA ARG A 5 -18.94 3.46 16.24
C ARG A 5 -18.76 3.67 14.75
N ASN A 6 -18.02 4.72 14.34
CA ASN A 6 -17.75 5.01 12.94
C ASN A 6 -16.79 4.01 12.26
N VAL A 7 -15.94 3.30 13.02
CA VAL A 7 -15.04 2.27 12.50
C VAL A 7 -15.81 1.07 11.96
N PHE A 8 -16.82 0.61 12.70
CA PHE A 8 -17.62 -0.56 12.37
C PHE A 8 -18.92 -0.24 11.63
N ASP A 9 -19.19 1.04 11.36
CA ASP A 9 -20.37 1.45 10.64
C ASP A 9 -20.16 1.32 9.13
N PHE A 10 -20.81 0.33 8.53
CA PHE A 10 -20.87 0.07 7.09
C PHE A 10 -22.29 0.34 6.54
N SER A 11 -23.11 1.10 7.25
CA SER A 11 -24.49 1.41 6.86
C SER A 11 -24.63 2.09 5.50
N ASP A 12 -23.56 2.76 5.04
CA ASP A 12 -23.52 3.42 3.72
C ASP A 12 -23.49 2.43 2.54
N PHE A 13 -23.23 1.14 2.82
CA PHE A 13 -23.18 0.12 1.78
C PHE A 13 -24.52 -0.66 1.73
N PRO A 14 -25.01 -0.95 0.53
CA PRO A 14 -26.19 -1.79 0.38
C PRO A 14 -25.96 -3.20 0.95
N ARG A 15 -27.00 -3.83 1.47
CA ARG A 15 -26.92 -5.17 2.10
C ARG A 15 -26.26 -6.23 1.20
N ILE A 16 -26.49 -6.14 -0.12
CA ILE A 16 -25.86 -7.03 -1.11
C ILE A 16 -24.32 -6.92 -1.07
N ASP A 17 -23.80 -5.72 -0.89
CA ASP A 17 -22.34 -5.50 -0.81
C ASP A 17 -21.76 -6.10 0.45
N LEU A 18 -22.45 -5.99 1.57
CA LEU A 18 -22.02 -6.59 2.84
C LEU A 18 -21.99 -8.12 2.74
N VAL A 19 -22.95 -8.72 2.03
CA VAL A 19 -22.95 -10.17 1.79
C VAL A 19 -21.77 -10.57 0.88
N VAL A 20 -21.52 -9.84 -0.21
CA VAL A 20 -20.38 -10.10 -1.10
C VAL A 20 -19.05 -9.94 -0.36
N VAL A 21 -18.92 -8.87 0.42
CA VAL A 21 -17.73 -8.64 1.25
C VAL A 21 -17.56 -9.75 2.28
N GLY A 22 -18.63 -10.19 2.93
CA GLY A 22 -18.60 -11.31 3.86
C GLY A 22 -18.18 -12.62 3.21
N MET A 23 -18.64 -12.91 1.99
CA MET A 23 -18.22 -14.09 1.22
C MET A 23 -16.73 -14.00 0.83
N VAL A 24 -16.26 -12.84 0.38
CA VAL A 24 -14.85 -12.63 0.05
C VAL A 24 -13.98 -12.75 1.30
N ALA A 25 -14.39 -12.17 2.43
CA ALA A 25 -13.69 -12.29 3.69
C ALA A 25 -13.60 -13.75 4.15
N LEU A 26 -14.71 -14.49 4.06
CA LEU A 26 -14.75 -15.92 4.38
C LEU A 26 -13.82 -16.72 3.45
N PHE A 27 -13.86 -16.43 2.15
CA PHE A 27 -12.94 -17.06 1.18
C PHE A 27 -11.48 -16.81 1.54
N LEU A 28 -11.12 -15.57 1.87
CA LEU A 28 -9.74 -15.23 2.27
C LEU A 28 -9.31 -15.97 3.55
N VAL A 29 -10.21 -16.15 4.52
CA VAL A 29 -9.90 -16.89 5.76
C VAL A 29 -9.73 -18.39 5.49
N VAL A 30 -10.55 -18.95 4.61
CA VAL A 30 -10.56 -20.40 4.31
C VAL A 30 -9.50 -20.79 3.28
N PHE A 31 -9.05 -19.85 2.43
CA PHE A 31 -8.12 -20.09 1.33
C PHE A 31 -6.89 -20.94 1.71
N PRO A 32 -6.17 -20.67 2.83
CA PRO A 32 -4.99 -21.46 3.19
C PRO A 32 -5.31 -22.92 3.57
N LEU A 33 -6.57 -23.23 3.88
CA LEU A 33 -7.01 -24.59 4.24
C LEU A 33 -7.36 -25.42 3.00
N LEU A 34 -7.56 -24.77 1.85
CA LEU A 34 -7.82 -25.45 0.57
C LEU A 34 -6.51 -25.96 -0.04
N PRO A 35 -6.56 -27.03 -0.86
CA PRO A 35 -5.37 -27.46 -1.61
C PRO A 35 -4.89 -26.33 -2.55
N HIS A 36 -3.68 -25.85 -2.35
CA HIS A 36 -3.10 -24.76 -3.13
C HIS A 36 -1.62 -25.01 -3.43
N SER A 37 -1.12 -24.40 -4.50
CA SER A 37 0.31 -24.39 -4.80
C SER A 37 1.03 -23.32 -3.99
N SER A 38 2.33 -23.48 -3.75
CA SER A 38 3.16 -22.45 -3.12
C SER A 38 3.11 -21.12 -3.89
N PHE A 39 3.01 -21.19 -5.22
CA PHE A 39 2.82 -20.01 -6.07
C PHE A 39 1.52 -19.26 -5.75
N ALA A 40 0.40 -19.97 -5.61
CA ALA A 40 -0.89 -19.34 -5.28
C ALA A 40 -0.85 -18.70 -3.88
N MET A 41 -0.20 -19.33 -2.90
CA MET A 41 -0.02 -18.76 -1.56
C MET A 41 0.81 -17.48 -1.62
N ALA A 42 1.96 -17.48 -2.29
CA ALA A 42 2.81 -16.32 -2.46
C ALA A 42 2.07 -15.17 -3.19
N THR A 43 1.29 -15.49 -4.23
CA THR A 43 0.47 -14.50 -4.96
C THR A 43 -0.58 -13.88 -4.05
N MET A 44 -1.23 -14.66 -3.19
CA MET A 44 -2.23 -14.14 -2.25
C MET A 44 -1.61 -13.27 -1.15
N ILE A 45 -0.44 -13.63 -0.61
CA ILE A 45 0.29 -12.78 0.32
C ILE A 45 0.65 -11.44 -0.35
N GLN A 46 1.18 -11.48 -1.57
CA GLN A 46 1.47 -10.27 -2.33
C GLN A 46 0.21 -9.44 -2.59
N PHE A 47 -0.90 -10.05 -2.98
CA PHE A 47 -2.18 -9.36 -3.15
C PHE A 47 -2.60 -8.61 -1.88
N LEU A 48 -2.52 -9.23 -0.72
CA LEU A 48 -2.87 -8.60 0.56
C LEU A 48 -1.91 -7.44 0.90
N MET A 49 -0.60 -7.63 0.71
CA MET A 49 0.41 -6.59 0.93
C MET A 49 0.18 -5.38 0.01
N PHE A 50 0.02 -5.62 -1.29
CA PHE A 50 -0.19 -4.55 -2.25
C PHE A 50 -1.53 -3.85 -2.10
N SER A 51 -2.58 -4.57 -1.67
CA SER A 51 -3.85 -3.94 -1.28
C SER A 51 -3.65 -2.93 -0.15
N LEU A 52 -2.85 -3.29 0.86
CA LEU A 52 -2.50 -2.42 1.98
C LEU A 52 -1.67 -1.21 1.53
N TYR A 53 -0.66 -1.39 0.68
CA TYR A 53 0.09 -0.28 0.09
C TYR A 53 -0.82 0.67 -0.66
N GLY A 54 -1.72 0.12 -1.49
CA GLY A 54 -2.71 0.90 -2.22
C GLY A 54 -3.68 1.65 -1.30
N MET A 55 -4.12 1.06 -0.17
CA MET A 55 -4.93 1.74 0.84
C MET A 55 -4.19 2.94 1.45
N GLY A 56 -2.91 2.78 1.77
CA GLY A 56 -2.06 3.86 2.25
C GLY A 56 -1.93 4.99 1.21
N TRP A 57 -1.67 4.65 -0.05
CA TRP A 57 -1.61 5.62 -1.14
C TRP A 57 -2.95 6.33 -1.35
N ASN A 58 -4.05 5.58 -1.34
CA ASN A 58 -5.40 6.08 -1.57
C ASN A 58 -5.83 7.15 -0.54
N THR A 59 -5.24 7.12 0.64
CA THR A 59 -5.53 8.09 1.70
C THR A 59 -5.18 9.52 1.27
N ILE A 60 -4.06 9.75 0.62
CA ILE A 60 -3.65 11.07 0.13
C ILE A 60 -3.97 11.25 -1.37
N GLY A 61 -3.68 10.24 -2.19
CA GLY A 61 -3.90 10.29 -3.63
C GLY A 61 -5.38 10.23 -4.00
N GLY A 62 -6.11 9.30 -3.43
CA GLY A 62 -7.52 9.10 -3.74
C GLY A 62 -8.45 10.12 -3.12
N TYR A 63 -8.40 10.29 -1.79
CA TYR A 63 -9.26 11.22 -1.07
C TYR A 63 -8.78 12.67 -1.17
N GLY A 64 -7.47 12.91 -1.22
CA GLY A 64 -6.88 14.25 -1.28
C GLY A 64 -6.55 14.75 -2.68
N GLY A 65 -6.62 13.89 -3.71
CA GLY A 65 -6.31 14.24 -5.09
C GLY A 65 -4.83 14.55 -5.37
N GLN A 66 -3.92 14.25 -4.42
CA GLN A 66 -2.49 14.49 -4.57
C GLN A 66 -1.79 13.24 -5.09
N VAL A 67 -1.33 13.27 -6.33
CA VAL A 67 -0.65 12.13 -6.95
C VAL A 67 0.76 12.00 -6.39
N ASP A 68 0.94 11.10 -5.44
CA ASP A 68 2.22 10.78 -4.81
C ASP A 68 2.86 9.58 -5.50
N LEU A 69 4.03 9.79 -6.11
CA LEU A 69 4.82 8.77 -6.80
C LEU A 69 6.11 8.40 -6.04
N GLY A 70 6.19 8.77 -4.76
CA GLY A 70 7.33 8.47 -3.90
C GLY A 70 6.99 7.52 -2.74
N LYS A 71 5.93 6.71 -2.83
CA LYS A 71 5.48 5.87 -1.70
C LYS A 71 6.47 4.77 -1.32
N ALA A 72 7.25 4.25 -2.25
CA ALA A 72 8.23 3.20 -1.98
C ALA A 72 9.30 3.62 -0.96
N GLN A 73 9.66 4.91 -0.86
CA GLN A 73 10.59 5.38 0.18
C GLN A 73 10.12 5.04 1.60
N TYR A 74 8.83 5.14 1.88
CA TYR A 74 8.28 4.86 3.22
C TYR A 74 8.18 3.37 3.51
N LEU A 75 7.91 2.58 2.48
CA LEU A 75 8.02 1.12 2.54
C LEU A 75 9.45 0.73 2.90
N GLY A 76 10.43 1.29 2.17
CA GLY A 76 11.85 1.05 2.42
C GLY A 76 12.27 1.47 3.84
N ILE A 77 11.90 2.66 4.33
CA ILE A 77 12.22 3.07 5.70
C ILE A 77 11.72 2.03 6.70
N GLY A 78 10.48 1.54 6.58
CA GLY A 78 9.94 0.50 7.45
C GLY A 78 10.70 -0.81 7.34
N ALA A 79 10.99 -1.26 6.11
CA ALA A 79 11.68 -2.50 5.83
C ALA A 79 13.12 -2.49 6.36
N PHE A 80 13.90 -1.47 6.01
CA PHE A 80 15.30 -1.36 6.45
C PHE A 80 15.45 -1.16 7.95
N THR A 81 14.56 -0.35 8.56
CA THR A 81 14.56 -0.19 10.03
C THR A 81 14.36 -1.53 10.71
N THR A 82 13.36 -2.29 10.28
CA THR A 82 13.08 -3.62 10.86
C THR A 82 14.23 -4.58 10.63
N ALA A 83 14.81 -4.63 9.42
CA ALA A 83 15.93 -5.51 9.11
C ALA A 83 17.19 -5.15 9.93
N VAL A 84 17.57 -3.87 10.00
CA VAL A 84 18.71 -3.42 10.80
C VAL A 84 18.54 -3.77 12.27
N MET A 85 17.37 -3.49 12.83
CA MET A 85 17.08 -3.75 14.24
C MET A 85 17.10 -5.25 14.56
N LEU A 86 16.56 -6.08 13.68
CA LEU A 86 16.55 -7.52 13.82
C LEU A 86 17.97 -8.11 13.68
N ILE A 87 18.73 -7.71 12.66
CA ILE A 87 20.03 -8.30 12.34
C ILE A 87 21.12 -7.86 13.30
N ARG A 88 21.18 -6.55 13.64
CA ARG A 88 22.28 -5.96 14.42
C ARG A 88 22.02 -5.98 15.92
N TRP A 89 20.79 -5.79 16.35
CA TRP A 89 20.43 -5.65 17.75
C TRP A 89 19.50 -6.72 18.28
N ASP A 90 19.13 -7.67 17.43
CA ASP A 90 18.22 -8.80 17.77
C ASP A 90 16.87 -8.34 18.35
N VAL A 91 16.42 -7.14 17.95
CA VAL A 91 15.16 -6.55 18.42
C VAL A 91 13.97 -7.21 17.74
N PRO A 92 12.95 -7.67 18.49
CA PRO A 92 11.76 -8.30 17.93
C PRO A 92 11.02 -7.40 16.94
N PHE A 93 10.33 -8.05 15.95
CA PHE A 93 9.51 -7.36 14.96
C PHE A 93 8.52 -6.37 15.56
N TRP A 94 7.81 -6.79 16.61
CA TRP A 94 6.77 -5.98 17.26
C TRP A 94 7.28 -4.69 17.91
N VAL A 95 8.57 -4.59 18.15
CA VAL A 95 9.24 -3.37 18.65
C VAL A 95 9.86 -2.59 17.50
N SER A 96 10.49 -3.26 16.54
CA SER A 96 11.14 -2.60 15.40
C SER A 96 10.13 -1.94 14.43
N MET A 97 8.96 -2.55 14.24
CA MET A 97 7.90 -2.01 13.38
C MET A 97 7.41 -0.61 13.85
N PRO A 98 7.01 -0.37 15.11
CA PRO A 98 6.64 0.97 15.56
C PRO A 98 7.76 2.00 15.42
N ILE A 99 9.03 1.60 15.58
CA ILE A 99 10.17 2.48 15.39
C ILE A 99 10.33 2.85 13.91
N GLY A 100 10.20 1.87 13.00
CA GLY A 100 10.19 2.12 11.56
C GLY A 100 9.07 3.06 11.13
N VAL A 101 7.87 2.86 11.70
CA VAL A 101 6.73 3.77 11.49
C VAL A 101 7.04 5.18 12.00
N ALA A 102 7.61 5.33 13.20
CA ALA A 102 7.96 6.63 13.75
C ALA A 102 9.01 7.37 12.88
N LEU A 103 10.03 6.65 12.37
CA LEU A 103 11.02 7.22 11.45
C LEU A 103 10.39 7.65 10.12
N ALA A 104 9.51 6.83 9.53
CA ALA A 104 8.81 7.16 8.30
C ALA A 104 7.89 8.38 8.47
N VAL A 105 7.18 8.46 9.59
CA VAL A 105 6.35 9.62 9.93
C VAL A 105 7.21 10.88 10.11
N THR A 106 8.31 10.78 10.83
CA THR A 106 9.25 11.90 11.00
C THR A 106 9.78 12.38 9.65
N TRP A 107 10.21 11.45 8.80
CA TRP A 107 10.65 11.77 7.43
C TRP A 107 9.52 12.43 6.62
N SER A 108 8.29 11.93 6.74
CA SER A 108 7.14 12.51 6.04
C SER A 108 6.82 13.94 6.49
N PHE A 109 7.07 14.31 7.72
CA PHE A 109 6.94 15.70 8.19
C PHE A 109 8.05 16.59 7.62
N ILE A 110 9.29 16.10 7.61
CA ILE A 110 10.45 16.86 7.10
C ILE A 110 10.26 17.22 5.63
N ILE A 111 9.93 16.24 4.79
CA ILE A 111 9.75 16.47 3.35
C ILE A 111 8.34 16.95 2.99
N GLY A 112 7.33 16.56 3.72
CA GLY A 112 5.93 16.96 3.47
C GLY A 112 5.73 18.46 3.65
N TYR A 113 6.42 19.08 4.60
CA TYR A 113 6.32 20.52 4.83
C TYR A 113 6.65 21.38 3.59
N PRO A 114 7.79 21.18 2.90
CA PRO A 114 8.04 21.87 1.62
C PRO A 114 7.21 21.32 0.46
N LEU A 115 6.95 20.00 0.39
CA LEU A 115 6.23 19.39 -0.72
C LEU A 115 4.80 19.91 -0.88
N PHE A 116 4.06 20.09 0.21
CA PHE A 116 2.68 20.59 0.14
C PHE A 116 2.53 22.09 -0.13
N ARG A 117 3.64 22.79 -0.42
CA ARG A 117 3.61 24.12 -1.05
C ARG A 117 3.52 24.03 -2.58
N LEU A 118 3.80 22.85 -3.14
CA LEU A 118 3.71 22.56 -4.56
C LEU A 118 2.30 22.02 -4.89
N THR A 119 1.81 22.35 -6.07
CA THR A 119 0.48 21.95 -6.53
C THR A 119 0.57 21.09 -7.79
N GLY A 120 -0.42 20.22 -7.99
CA GLY A 120 -0.59 19.46 -9.21
C GLY A 120 0.63 18.57 -9.57
N HIS A 121 1.12 18.72 -10.80
CA HIS A 121 2.21 17.89 -11.32
C HIS A 121 3.57 18.14 -10.62
N TYR A 122 3.81 19.34 -10.11
CA TYR A 122 5.04 19.66 -9.39
C TYR A 122 5.17 18.87 -8.09
N PHE A 123 4.05 18.60 -7.41
CA PHE A 123 4.04 17.72 -6.25
C PHE A 123 4.48 16.29 -6.63
N ALA A 124 3.93 15.73 -7.72
CA ALA A 124 4.29 14.38 -8.17
C ALA A 124 5.78 14.26 -8.51
N ILE A 125 6.32 15.22 -9.26
CA ILE A 125 7.77 15.26 -9.62
C ILE A 125 8.63 15.36 -8.36
N ALA A 126 8.26 16.21 -7.41
CA ALA A 126 9.02 16.39 -6.19
C ALA A 126 8.98 15.13 -5.29
N THR A 127 7.87 14.39 -5.26
CA THR A 127 7.80 13.10 -4.54
C THR A 127 8.68 12.02 -5.18
N ILE A 128 8.79 11.98 -6.51
CA ILE A 128 9.75 11.13 -7.22
C ILE A 128 11.18 11.49 -6.82
N ALA A 129 11.52 12.78 -6.91
CA ALA A 129 12.87 13.24 -6.61
C ALA A 129 13.29 12.90 -5.17
N THR A 130 12.42 13.11 -4.18
CA THR A 130 12.72 12.76 -2.78
C THR A 130 12.86 11.25 -2.58
N SER A 131 12.11 10.43 -3.30
CA SER A 131 12.22 8.97 -3.24
C SER A 131 13.54 8.48 -3.83
N LEU A 132 13.95 9.03 -4.98
CA LEU A 132 15.21 8.67 -5.62
C LEU A 132 16.41 9.09 -4.76
N VAL A 133 16.40 10.32 -4.24
CA VAL A 133 17.48 10.79 -3.35
C VAL A 133 17.62 9.90 -2.11
N LEU A 134 16.50 9.50 -1.50
CA LEU A 134 16.54 8.62 -0.34
C LEU A 134 17.05 7.22 -0.73
N LYS A 135 16.63 6.67 -1.87
CA LYS A 135 17.13 5.40 -2.41
C LYS A 135 18.65 5.46 -2.60
N ASP A 136 19.16 6.49 -3.30
CA ASP A 136 20.59 6.66 -3.56
C ASP A 136 21.40 6.79 -2.26
N ILE A 137 20.86 7.46 -1.22
CA ILE A 137 21.48 7.49 0.11
C ILE A 137 21.61 6.08 0.70
N PHE A 138 20.56 5.26 0.60
CA PHE A 138 20.57 3.89 1.12
C PHE A 138 21.51 2.98 0.33
N GLU A 139 21.70 3.21 -0.97
CA GLU A 139 22.62 2.45 -1.83
C GLU A 139 24.11 2.67 -1.49
N VAL A 140 24.46 3.82 -0.91
CA VAL A 140 25.84 4.12 -0.51
C VAL A 140 26.08 4.00 1.00
N TRP A 141 25.05 3.79 1.79
CA TRP A 141 25.13 3.78 3.25
C TRP A 141 25.43 2.37 3.79
N ASP A 142 26.68 2.10 4.16
CA ASP A 142 27.13 0.80 4.67
C ASP A 142 26.35 0.28 5.89
N PHE A 143 25.79 1.19 6.70
CA PHE A 143 25.01 0.82 7.87
C PHE A 143 23.73 0.03 7.52
N VAL A 144 23.15 0.28 6.38
CA VAL A 144 21.96 -0.43 5.87
C VAL A 144 22.32 -1.49 4.82
N GLY A 145 23.60 -1.82 4.65
CA GLY A 145 24.09 -2.83 3.71
C GLY A 145 24.41 -2.29 2.32
N ALA A 146 24.32 -0.96 2.12
CA ALA A 146 24.53 -0.30 0.83
C ALA A 146 23.72 -0.96 -0.31
N ALA A 147 24.22 -0.98 -1.53
CA ALA A 147 23.54 -1.56 -2.69
C ALA A 147 23.27 -3.07 -2.56
N ARG A 148 24.03 -3.80 -1.70
CA ARG A 148 23.81 -5.24 -1.46
C ARG A 148 22.59 -5.50 -0.59
N GLY A 149 22.13 -4.49 0.14
CA GLY A 149 21.02 -4.61 1.07
C GLY A 149 21.31 -5.46 2.30
N LEU A 150 20.25 -5.99 2.89
CA LEU A 150 20.28 -6.79 4.12
C LEU A 150 19.54 -8.09 3.93
N GLU A 151 20.15 -9.19 4.38
CA GLU A 151 19.53 -10.51 4.37
C GLU A 151 19.19 -10.97 5.79
N ILE A 152 17.91 -11.21 6.04
CA ILE A 152 17.42 -11.80 7.28
C ILE A 152 17.57 -13.30 7.18
N SER A 153 18.69 -13.84 7.67
CA SER A 153 18.99 -15.26 7.58
C SER A 153 18.10 -16.09 8.51
N PRO A 154 17.28 -17.01 8.01
CA PRO A 154 16.48 -17.91 8.84
C PRO A 154 17.35 -18.92 9.61
N ILE A 155 18.62 -19.11 9.24
CA ILE A 155 19.55 -20.04 9.88
C ILE A 155 19.93 -19.55 11.28
N LYS A 156 20.04 -18.21 11.46
CA LYS A 156 20.38 -17.60 12.76
C LYS A 156 19.28 -17.78 13.80
N TYR A 157 18.04 -17.95 13.37
CA TYR A 157 16.87 -18.02 14.22
C TYR A 157 16.20 -19.38 14.10
N SER A 158 15.84 -20.01 15.23
CA SER A 158 15.09 -21.27 15.24
C SER A 158 13.61 -21.04 14.93
N PRO A 159 13.13 -21.30 13.72
CA PRO A 159 11.70 -21.17 13.40
C PRO A 159 10.87 -22.28 14.10
N PRO A 160 9.60 -22.00 14.48
CA PRO A 160 8.87 -20.75 14.29
C PRO A 160 9.18 -19.71 15.38
N ASP A 161 9.56 -18.49 14.99
CA ASP A 161 9.78 -17.37 15.92
C ASP A 161 8.74 -16.26 15.67
N PHE A 162 7.68 -16.26 16.45
CA PHE A 162 6.60 -15.28 16.34
C PHE A 162 7.03 -13.86 16.77
N LEU A 163 8.00 -13.75 17.67
CA LEU A 163 8.51 -12.46 18.11
C LEU A 163 9.27 -11.75 16.99
N ARG A 164 10.01 -12.51 16.18
CA ARG A 164 10.80 -12.00 15.07
C ARG A 164 10.13 -12.12 13.71
N LEU A 165 8.92 -12.71 13.65
CA LEU A 165 8.22 -13.04 12.40
C LEU A 165 9.09 -13.88 11.43
N ILE A 166 9.72 -14.92 11.92
CA ILE A 166 10.51 -15.84 11.12
C ILE A 166 9.86 -17.21 11.12
N PHE A 167 9.27 -17.61 10.00
CA PHE A 167 8.58 -18.86 9.84
C PHE A 167 9.16 -19.66 8.66
N LYS A 168 8.98 -20.98 8.69
CA LYS A 168 9.30 -21.88 7.57
C LYS A 168 8.17 -21.93 6.54
N GLU A 169 6.93 -21.85 7.02
CA GLU A 169 5.72 -21.99 6.21
C GLU A 169 5.08 -20.65 5.96
N ASP A 170 4.62 -20.44 4.73
CA ASP A 170 4.00 -19.18 4.30
C ASP A 170 2.62 -18.95 4.94
N ILE A 171 1.98 -20.01 5.46
CA ILE A 171 0.65 -19.93 6.09
C ILE A 171 0.63 -18.96 7.29
N TYR A 172 1.70 -18.89 8.07
CA TYR A 172 1.79 -17.97 9.21
C TYR A 172 1.87 -16.51 8.74
N TYR A 173 2.69 -16.24 7.71
CA TYR A 173 2.76 -14.91 7.08
C TYR A 173 1.42 -14.50 6.49
N TYR A 174 0.70 -15.45 5.86
CA TYR A 174 -0.61 -15.19 5.29
C TYR A 174 -1.61 -14.71 6.33
N TYR A 175 -1.77 -15.40 7.46
CA TYR A 175 -2.73 -15.01 8.49
C TYR A 175 -2.36 -13.69 9.18
N ILE A 176 -1.07 -13.39 9.33
CA ILE A 176 -0.63 -12.12 9.91
C ILE A 176 -0.95 -10.96 8.97
N ILE A 177 -0.62 -11.08 7.67
CA ILE A 177 -0.95 -10.03 6.71
C ILE A 177 -2.46 -9.91 6.47
N LEU A 178 -3.20 -11.00 6.58
CA LEU A 178 -4.66 -10.98 6.54
C LEU A 178 -5.24 -10.18 7.72
N GLY A 179 -4.67 -10.34 8.91
CA GLY A 179 -5.02 -9.52 10.08
C GLY A 179 -4.77 -8.04 9.81
N PHE A 180 -3.60 -7.66 9.29
CA PHE A 180 -3.31 -6.29 8.88
C PHE A 180 -4.24 -5.79 7.78
N PHE A 181 -4.65 -6.65 6.85
CA PHE A 181 -5.59 -6.30 5.78
C PHE A 181 -6.97 -5.93 6.33
N PHE A 182 -7.51 -6.69 7.27
CA PHE A 182 -8.76 -6.32 7.93
C PHE A 182 -8.64 -5.02 8.74
N LEU A 183 -7.52 -4.83 9.45
CA LEU A 183 -7.22 -3.57 10.12
C LEU A 183 -7.13 -2.40 9.13
N GLY A 184 -6.56 -2.64 7.95
CA GLY A 184 -6.51 -1.67 6.86
C GLY A 184 -7.89 -1.27 6.34
N ILE A 185 -8.81 -2.22 6.16
CA ILE A 185 -10.20 -1.93 5.78
C ILE A 185 -10.88 -1.06 6.85
N LEU A 186 -10.73 -1.43 8.13
CA LEU A 186 -11.28 -0.66 9.25
C LEU A 186 -10.69 0.75 9.31
N TYR A 187 -9.37 0.87 9.10
CA TYR A 187 -8.67 2.16 9.03
C TYR A 187 -9.23 3.06 7.92
N VAL A 188 -9.35 2.56 6.68
CA VAL A 188 -9.86 3.36 5.55
C VAL A 188 -11.33 3.73 5.77
N ASN A 189 -12.15 2.80 6.33
CA ASN A 189 -13.54 3.09 6.66
C ASN A 189 -13.67 4.21 7.71
N TRP A 190 -12.87 4.14 8.77
CA TRP A 190 -12.80 5.19 9.78
C TRP A 190 -12.31 6.51 9.19
N PHE A 191 -11.21 6.48 8.40
CA PHE A 191 -10.60 7.67 7.82
C PHE A 191 -11.59 8.44 6.93
N ARG A 192 -12.31 7.74 6.04
CA ARG A 192 -13.29 8.37 5.13
C ARG A 192 -14.43 9.07 5.86
N LYS A 193 -14.76 8.65 7.10
CA LYS A 193 -15.79 9.23 7.97
C LYS A 193 -15.22 10.24 8.98
N SER A 194 -13.91 10.39 9.05
CA SER A 194 -13.24 11.31 9.96
C SER A 194 -13.32 12.77 9.46
N ARG A 195 -13.08 13.72 10.37
CA ARG A 195 -12.97 15.14 10.00
C ARG A 195 -11.89 15.37 8.95
N LEU A 196 -10.74 14.71 9.05
CA LEU A 196 -9.67 14.81 8.06
C LEU A 196 -10.10 14.28 6.69
N GLY A 197 -10.81 13.17 6.63
CA GLY A 197 -11.32 12.61 5.38
C GLY A 197 -12.35 13.52 4.70
N PHE A 198 -13.18 14.24 5.46
CA PHE A 198 -14.08 15.27 4.91
C PHE A 198 -13.32 16.50 4.43
N GLN A 199 -12.37 17.00 5.23
CA GLN A 199 -11.53 18.14 4.83
C GLN A 199 -10.77 17.85 3.54
N LEU A 200 -10.18 16.66 3.37
CA LEU A 200 -9.47 16.30 2.16
C LEU A 200 -10.35 16.25 0.92
N ARG A 201 -11.57 15.74 1.03
CA ARG A 201 -12.52 15.74 -0.09
C ARG A 201 -12.88 17.17 -0.50
N SER A 202 -13.14 18.04 0.47
CA SER A 202 -13.38 19.47 0.18
C SER A 202 -12.18 20.14 -0.48
N ILE A 203 -10.95 19.82 -0.04
CA ILE A 203 -9.70 20.32 -0.64
C ILE A 203 -9.55 19.77 -2.07
N LYS A 204 -9.87 18.50 -2.30
CA LYS A 204 -9.81 17.88 -3.63
C LYS A 204 -10.78 18.53 -4.61
N ASP A 205 -11.98 18.87 -4.14
CA ASP A 205 -13.01 19.49 -4.98
C ASP A 205 -12.63 20.94 -5.34
N ASN A 206 -12.22 21.77 -4.37
CA ASN A 206 -11.68 23.10 -4.59
C ASN A 206 -10.90 23.57 -3.36
N GLU A 207 -9.59 23.77 -3.54
CA GLU A 207 -8.65 24.14 -2.47
C GLU A 207 -8.92 25.55 -1.93
N ASP A 208 -9.24 26.54 -2.80
CA ASP A 208 -9.47 27.92 -2.42
C ASP A 208 -10.79 28.06 -1.64
N VAL A 209 -11.83 27.34 -2.06
CA VAL A 209 -13.11 27.31 -1.34
C VAL A 209 -12.94 26.64 0.03
N ALA A 210 -12.21 25.54 0.12
CA ALA A 210 -11.93 24.88 1.39
C ALA A 210 -11.18 25.82 2.35
N GLN A 211 -10.22 26.59 1.86
CA GLN A 211 -9.48 27.58 2.65
C GLN A 211 -10.38 28.72 3.11
N SER A 212 -11.29 29.20 2.25
CA SER A 212 -12.26 30.25 2.59
C SER A 212 -13.24 29.82 3.68
N LEU A 213 -13.51 28.51 3.80
CA LEU A 213 -14.31 27.92 4.87
C LEU A 213 -13.51 27.67 6.17
N GLY A 214 -12.25 28.15 6.25
CA GLY A 214 -11.40 28.06 7.44
C GLY A 214 -10.64 26.72 7.57
N ILE A 215 -10.61 25.90 6.53
CA ILE A 215 -9.79 24.66 6.54
C ILE A 215 -8.33 25.05 6.32
N ASN A 216 -7.46 24.68 7.26
CA ASN A 216 -6.02 24.80 7.05
C ASN A 216 -5.53 23.68 6.13
N VAL A 217 -5.52 23.98 4.81
CA VAL A 217 -5.21 23.04 3.74
C VAL A 217 -3.85 22.39 3.93
N HIS A 218 -2.82 23.19 4.21
CA HIS A 218 -1.45 22.72 4.38
C HIS A 218 -1.32 21.68 5.50
N TRP A 219 -1.84 21.99 6.69
CA TRP A 219 -1.81 21.04 7.82
C TRP A 219 -2.70 19.83 7.63
N ALA A 220 -3.84 19.96 6.95
CA ALA A 220 -4.70 18.82 6.63
C ALA A 220 -3.98 17.84 5.71
N LYS A 221 -3.28 18.32 4.67
CA LYS A 221 -2.46 17.50 3.77
C LYS A 221 -1.30 16.83 4.51
N ILE A 222 -0.52 17.55 5.33
CA ILE A 222 0.61 17.00 6.09
C ILE A 222 0.15 15.90 7.06
N LYS A 223 -0.89 16.15 7.87
CA LYS A 223 -1.39 15.15 8.81
C LYS A 223 -1.84 13.87 8.11
N THR A 224 -2.54 14.03 6.99
CA THR A 224 -2.98 12.87 6.20
C THR A 224 -1.80 12.12 5.59
N TYR A 225 -0.81 12.85 5.12
CA TYR A 225 0.41 12.26 4.57
C TYR A 225 1.15 11.44 5.62
N ALA A 226 1.31 11.96 6.83
CA ALA A 226 1.90 11.25 7.95
C ALA A 226 1.15 9.95 8.30
N ILE A 227 -0.18 9.99 8.32
CA ILE A 227 -0.99 8.79 8.55
C ILE A 227 -0.84 7.79 7.41
N ALA A 228 -0.87 8.25 6.16
CA ALA A 228 -0.68 7.41 4.98
C ALA A 228 0.71 6.73 4.97
N THR A 229 1.76 7.46 5.33
CA THR A 229 3.13 6.93 5.41
C THR A 229 3.32 5.97 6.57
N ALA A 230 2.70 6.23 7.73
CA ALA A 230 2.69 5.30 8.85
C ALA A 230 2.16 3.93 8.43
N PHE A 231 1.06 3.93 7.68
CA PHE A 231 0.44 2.71 7.22
C PHE A 231 1.31 1.95 6.21
N VAL A 232 1.92 2.64 5.23
CA VAL A 232 2.82 2.03 4.25
C VAL A 232 4.09 1.48 4.91
N SER A 233 4.68 2.22 5.86
CA SER A 233 5.87 1.78 6.60
C SER A 233 5.61 0.55 7.47
N LEU A 234 4.43 0.47 8.10
CA LEU A 234 4.01 -0.72 8.85
C LEU A 234 4.05 -1.97 7.97
N VAL A 235 3.45 -1.89 6.78
CA VAL A 235 3.44 -3.01 5.82
C VAL A 235 4.85 -3.25 5.26
N GLY A 236 5.68 -2.20 5.11
CA GLY A 236 7.08 -2.31 4.74
C GLY A 236 7.90 -3.12 5.76
N SER A 237 7.65 -2.92 7.04
CA SER A 237 8.26 -3.74 8.10
C SER A 237 7.90 -5.22 7.98
N PHE A 238 6.65 -5.54 7.67
CA PHE A 238 6.22 -6.92 7.40
C PHE A 238 6.88 -7.47 6.12
N HIS A 239 6.96 -6.65 5.07
CA HIS A 239 7.63 -6.99 3.81
C HIS A 239 9.06 -7.50 4.04
N ALA A 240 9.81 -6.83 4.91
CA ALA A 240 11.17 -7.23 5.27
C ALA A 240 11.26 -8.66 5.82
N CYS A 241 10.38 -9.01 6.73
CA CYS A 241 10.36 -10.34 7.34
C CYS A 241 9.88 -11.43 6.37
N TYR A 242 8.99 -11.08 5.44
CA TYR A 242 8.47 -12.02 4.45
C TYR A 242 9.47 -12.29 3.32
N ILE A 243 10.00 -11.24 2.69
CA ILE A 243 10.93 -11.35 1.54
C ILE A 243 12.33 -11.78 2.00
N LYS A 244 12.75 -11.37 3.23
CA LYS A 244 14.02 -11.70 3.86
C LYS A 244 15.26 -11.11 3.20
N ASN A 245 15.27 -10.87 1.90
CA ASN A 245 16.31 -10.13 1.17
C ASN A 245 15.77 -8.74 0.82
N ILE A 246 16.40 -7.70 1.35
CA ILE A 246 15.91 -6.32 1.24
C ILE A 246 17.00 -5.48 0.59
N GLU A 247 16.79 -5.15 -0.67
CA GLU A 247 17.66 -4.30 -1.46
C GLU A 247 17.01 -2.94 -1.68
N PRO A 248 17.78 -1.82 -1.68
CA PRO A 248 17.22 -0.50 -1.96
C PRO A 248 16.55 -0.43 -3.33
N GLU A 249 17.15 -1.09 -4.35
CA GLU A 249 16.61 -1.14 -5.71
C GLU A 249 15.22 -1.77 -5.79
N ASP A 250 14.96 -2.81 -5.02
CA ASP A 250 13.66 -3.50 -5.04
C ASP A 250 12.62 -2.81 -4.14
N THR A 251 13.03 -2.33 -2.95
CA THR A 251 12.11 -1.84 -1.93
C THR A 251 11.81 -0.34 -2.03
N MET A 252 12.69 0.44 -2.66
CA MET A 252 12.56 1.89 -2.79
C MET A 252 12.48 2.36 -4.25
N SER A 253 12.26 1.43 -5.21
CA SER A 253 12.22 1.74 -6.62
C SER A 253 11.06 2.66 -7.01
N LEU A 254 11.30 3.45 -8.05
CA LEU A 254 10.25 4.25 -8.66
C LEU A 254 9.14 3.36 -9.26
N ASP A 255 9.51 2.22 -9.85
CA ASP A 255 8.57 1.27 -10.44
C ASP A 255 7.59 0.75 -9.39
N LEU A 256 8.06 0.44 -8.18
CA LEU A 256 7.20 0.03 -7.08
C LEU A 256 6.24 1.15 -6.65
N SER A 257 6.72 2.39 -6.57
CA SER A 257 5.88 3.56 -6.26
C SER A 257 4.79 3.78 -7.30
N ILE A 258 5.16 3.69 -8.59
CA ILE A 258 4.23 3.80 -9.72
C ILE A 258 3.21 2.66 -9.68
N LEU A 259 3.64 1.41 -9.46
CA LEU A 259 2.76 0.25 -9.37
C LEU A 259 1.71 0.42 -8.26
N ILE A 260 2.11 0.90 -7.08
CA ILE A 260 1.20 1.17 -5.95
C ILE A 260 0.14 2.22 -6.34
N ALA A 261 0.57 3.32 -6.98
CA ALA A 261 -0.34 4.37 -7.43
C ALA A 261 -1.31 3.86 -8.50
N LEU A 262 -0.79 3.15 -9.51
CA LEU A 262 -1.57 2.61 -10.62
C LEU A 262 -2.63 1.60 -10.15
N MET A 263 -2.30 0.72 -9.19
CA MET A 263 -3.27 -0.20 -8.61
C MET A 263 -4.43 0.53 -7.94
N ALA A 264 -4.13 1.56 -7.14
CA ALA A 264 -5.16 2.32 -6.47
C ALA A 264 -6.03 3.11 -7.46
N MET A 265 -5.43 3.67 -8.51
CA MET A 265 -6.13 4.40 -9.57
C MET A 265 -6.98 3.47 -10.44
N LEU A 266 -6.42 2.33 -10.88
CA LEU A 266 -7.10 1.32 -11.69
C LEU A 266 -8.36 0.80 -10.99
N GLY A 267 -8.23 0.48 -9.70
CA GLY A 267 -9.36 -0.02 -8.93
C GLY A 267 -10.41 1.05 -8.63
N GLY A 268 -10.01 2.32 -8.58
CA GLY A 268 -10.89 3.48 -8.33
C GLY A 268 -10.42 4.31 -7.14
N ALA A 269 -9.61 5.34 -7.45
CA ALA A 269 -9.06 6.25 -6.45
C ALA A 269 -10.15 7.00 -5.67
N GLY A 270 -10.01 7.09 -4.35
CA GLY A 270 -10.98 7.73 -3.46
C GLY A 270 -12.14 6.82 -3.03
N SER A 271 -12.14 5.53 -3.43
CA SER A 271 -13.08 4.54 -2.92
C SER A 271 -12.42 3.63 -1.87
N LEU A 272 -13.23 3.02 -0.99
CA LEU A 272 -12.74 2.04 0.01
C LEU A 272 -12.20 0.78 -0.69
N TRP A 273 -12.89 0.32 -1.72
CA TRP A 273 -12.65 -0.95 -2.39
C TRP A 273 -11.65 -0.85 -3.54
N GLY A 274 -11.38 0.38 -4.03
CA GLY A 274 -10.51 0.62 -5.18
C GLY A 274 -9.15 -0.07 -5.07
N PRO A 275 -8.36 0.20 -4.06
CA PRO A 275 -7.04 -0.42 -3.91
C PRO A 275 -7.08 -1.95 -3.86
N ILE A 276 -8.12 -2.53 -3.25
CA ILE A 276 -8.32 -3.98 -3.15
C ILE A 276 -8.61 -4.59 -4.52
N ILE A 277 -9.53 -3.97 -5.27
CA ILE A 277 -9.90 -4.42 -6.62
C ILE A 277 -8.70 -4.28 -7.56
N GLY A 278 -8.01 -3.14 -7.50
CA GLY A 278 -6.83 -2.90 -8.33
C GLY A 278 -5.70 -3.90 -8.06
N ALA A 279 -5.39 -4.16 -6.80
CA ALA A 279 -4.42 -5.18 -6.41
C ALA A 279 -4.89 -6.59 -6.82
N GLY A 280 -6.19 -6.91 -6.64
CA GLY A 280 -6.77 -8.19 -7.01
C GLY A 280 -6.74 -8.50 -8.51
N VAL A 281 -6.68 -7.47 -9.36
CA VAL A 281 -6.51 -7.63 -10.81
C VAL A 281 -5.02 -7.65 -11.19
N LEU A 282 -4.26 -6.65 -10.74
CA LEU A 282 -2.88 -6.47 -11.22
C LEU A 282 -1.88 -7.47 -10.61
N ILE A 283 -2.02 -7.83 -9.34
CA ILE A 283 -1.02 -8.71 -8.70
C ILE A 283 -1.09 -10.15 -9.23
N PRO A 284 -2.25 -10.81 -9.30
CA PRO A 284 -2.31 -12.13 -9.93
C PRO A 284 -1.86 -12.07 -11.40
N LEU A 285 -2.31 -11.07 -12.15
CA LEU A 285 -1.89 -10.89 -13.53
C LEU A 285 -0.36 -10.79 -13.65
N LYS A 286 0.27 -9.96 -12.82
CA LYS A 286 1.72 -9.81 -12.73
C LYS A 286 2.41 -11.15 -12.46
N SER A 287 1.94 -11.86 -11.45
CA SER A 287 2.55 -13.12 -11.02
C SER A 287 2.45 -14.18 -12.12
N TYR A 288 1.28 -14.33 -12.73
CA TYR A 288 1.08 -15.28 -13.83
C TYR A 288 1.85 -14.92 -15.10
N LEU A 289 1.91 -13.65 -15.47
CA LEU A 289 2.67 -13.21 -16.63
C LEU A 289 4.18 -13.43 -16.43
N LYS A 290 4.70 -13.10 -15.24
CA LYS A 290 6.11 -13.32 -14.90
C LYS A 290 6.48 -14.81 -14.96
N GLU A 291 5.62 -15.68 -14.43
CA GLU A 291 5.85 -17.12 -14.46
C GLU A 291 5.76 -17.67 -15.89
N TRP A 292 4.73 -17.28 -16.64
CA TRP A 292 4.48 -17.83 -17.98
C TRP A 292 5.45 -17.27 -19.05
N LEU A 293 5.71 -15.96 -19.08
CA LEU A 293 6.58 -15.33 -20.05
C LEU A 293 8.06 -15.47 -19.68
N GLY A 294 8.40 -15.32 -18.39
CA GLY A 294 9.79 -15.45 -17.93
C GLY A 294 10.30 -16.88 -18.05
N ALA A 295 9.53 -17.87 -17.58
CA ALA A 295 9.94 -19.26 -17.59
C ALA A 295 9.87 -19.94 -18.97
N LYS A 296 8.92 -19.57 -19.84
CA LYS A 296 8.66 -20.25 -21.12
C LYS A 296 9.17 -19.51 -22.35
N ALA A 297 9.22 -18.19 -22.32
CA ALA A 297 9.55 -17.41 -23.51
C ALA A 297 10.86 -16.62 -23.41
N GLY A 298 11.51 -16.57 -22.25
CA GLY A 298 12.75 -15.80 -22.04
C GLY A 298 12.60 -14.29 -22.25
N LEU A 299 11.36 -13.80 -22.25
CA LEU A 299 11.00 -12.42 -22.57
C LEU A 299 10.88 -11.61 -21.28
N VAL A 300 11.99 -11.10 -20.79
CA VAL A 300 12.04 -10.24 -19.59
C VAL A 300 11.53 -8.83 -19.93
N GLY A 301 10.60 -8.28 -19.14
CA GLY A 301 10.09 -6.92 -19.28
C GLY A 301 8.82 -6.76 -20.14
N ILE A 302 8.35 -7.79 -20.82
CA ILE A 302 7.07 -7.74 -21.57
C ILE A 302 5.89 -7.61 -20.61
N ASP A 303 5.99 -8.15 -19.41
CA ASP A 303 5.01 -7.96 -18.35
C ASP A 303 4.73 -6.48 -18.10
N LEU A 304 5.75 -5.62 -18.06
CA LEU A 304 5.59 -4.16 -17.89
C LEU A 304 4.80 -3.52 -19.04
N ILE A 305 5.05 -3.95 -20.28
CA ILE A 305 4.32 -3.45 -21.45
C ILE A 305 2.84 -3.85 -21.36
N ILE A 306 2.56 -5.10 -21.01
CA ILE A 306 1.18 -5.60 -20.87
C ILE A 306 0.43 -4.81 -19.78
N TYR A 307 1.06 -4.54 -18.64
CA TYR A 307 0.43 -3.71 -17.61
C TYR A 307 0.13 -2.30 -18.11
N ALA A 308 1.11 -1.66 -18.76
CA ALA A 308 0.94 -0.31 -19.26
C ALA A 308 -0.25 -0.23 -20.23
N VAL A 309 -0.37 -1.21 -21.12
CA VAL A 309 -1.49 -1.30 -22.10
C VAL A 309 -2.82 -1.51 -21.35
N ILE A 310 -2.89 -2.44 -20.40
CA ILE A 310 -4.13 -2.71 -19.65
C ILE A 310 -4.57 -1.47 -18.87
N ILE A 311 -3.64 -0.79 -18.18
CA ILE A 311 -3.93 0.41 -17.42
C ILE A 311 -4.41 1.53 -18.35
N MET A 312 -3.75 1.69 -19.51
CA MET A 312 -4.14 2.69 -20.52
C MET A 312 -5.56 2.44 -21.04
N LEU A 313 -5.89 1.19 -21.36
CA LEU A 313 -7.21 0.82 -21.86
C LEU A 313 -8.30 1.06 -20.80
N ILE A 314 -8.08 0.65 -19.55
CA ILE A 314 -9.06 0.84 -18.50
C ILE A 314 -9.25 2.33 -18.18
N SER A 315 -8.17 3.11 -18.11
CA SER A 315 -8.23 4.56 -17.86
C SER A 315 -8.91 5.32 -19.00
N ALA A 316 -8.75 4.87 -20.25
CA ALA A 316 -9.42 5.47 -21.40
C ALA A 316 -10.94 5.21 -21.41
N VAL A 317 -11.36 4.02 -20.95
CA VAL A 317 -12.79 3.64 -20.93
C VAL A 317 -13.52 4.24 -19.72
N GLU A 318 -12.90 4.22 -18.54
CA GLU A 318 -13.50 4.71 -17.29
C GLU A 318 -12.46 5.39 -16.41
N PRO A 319 -12.40 6.72 -16.45
CA PRO A 319 -11.44 7.50 -15.61
C PRO A 319 -11.61 7.30 -14.10
N ARG A 320 -12.78 6.80 -13.65
CA ARG A 320 -13.05 6.48 -12.24
C ARG A 320 -12.59 5.08 -11.84
N GLY A 321 -11.91 4.36 -12.75
CA GLY A 321 -11.43 3.00 -12.54
C GLY A 321 -12.55 1.94 -12.50
N ILE A 322 -12.19 0.70 -12.17
CA ILE A 322 -13.11 -0.45 -12.16
C ILE A 322 -14.31 -0.23 -11.21
N TRP A 323 -14.07 0.42 -10.06
CA TRP A 323 -15.16 0.75 -9.13
C TRP A 323 -16.21 1.67 -9.76
N GLY A 324 -15.82 2.60 -10.63
CA GLY A 324 -16.73 3.45 -11.38
C GLY A 324 -17.66 2.67 -12.30
N ILE A 325 -17.15 1.63 -12.95
CA ILE A 325 -17.94 0.71 -13.79
C ILE A 325 -19.00 -0.02 -12.93
N ILE A 326 -18.58 -0.55 -11.80
CA ILE A 326 -19.48 -1.26 -10.86
C ILE A 326 -20.60 -0.32 -10.39
N GLU A 327 -20.28 0.93 -10.07
CA GLU A 327 -21.28 1.92 -9.62
C GLU A 327 -22.25 2.29 -10.75
N LYS A 328 -21.78 2.46 -11.99
CA LYS A 328 -22.65 2.71 -13.16
C LYS A 328 -23.64 1.57 -13.42
N ILE A 329 -23.17 0.34 -13.39
CA ILE A 329 -24.03 -0.85 -13.57
C ILE A 329 -25.11 -0.90 -12.48
N ARG A 330 -24.76 -0.56 -11.24
CA ARG A 330 -25.71 -0.51 -10.12
C ARG A 330 -26.78 0.56 -10.27
N ARG A 331 -26.39 1.76 -10.67
CA ARG A 331 -27.34 2.86 -10.88
C ARG A 331 -28.35 2.49 -11.94
N ARG A 332 -27.94 1.81 -13.03
CA ARG A 332 -28.84 1.32 -14.08
C ARG A 332 -29.83 0.23 -13.61
N LYS A 333 -29.50 -0.55 -12.60
CA LYS A 333 -30.41 -1.58 -12.04
C LYS A 333 -31.40 -1.05 -11.02
N ARG A 334 -31.20 0.21 -10.55
CA ARG A 334 -32.10 0.86 -9.58
C ARG A 334 -33.04 1.88 -10.22
N ALA A 335 -32.75 2.30 -11.46
CA ALA A 335 -33.62 3.09 -12.32
C ALA A 335 -34.50 2.17 -13.16
#